data_3d136db5925dd6b55a3a4a69a909584a
#
_entry.id   3d136db5925dd6b55a3a4a69a909584a
#
_cell.length_a   1.000
_cell.length_b   1.000
_cell.length_c   1.000
_cell.angle_alpha   90.00
_cell.angle_beta   90.00
_cell.angle_gamma   90.00
#
_symmetry.space_group_name_H-M   'P 1'
#
loop_
_entity.id
_entity.type
_entity.pdbx_description
1 polymer ?
#
loop_
_entity_poly.entity_id
_entity_poly.type
_entity_poly.pdbx_seq_one_letter_code
_entity_poly.pdbx_strand_id
1 'polypeptide(L)'
;VPALPPGVIWPKDRAVQSDDGATITYTFLGPEDGRVVALCSGFLCPDTWWYHLAPALARAGYRVLLFHYRGIATSSLPASTEPESFTIERFASDLRAIVDGEDLDDIVLLGHSMGVQVMLDAYHLMPNRTAAVVALTGPYASPVRTLYGRRELTYLYEVVRLGLRLTYPPLLRAGWRLAWKRLPFLAIGRAVRAFGPRTSEAIVSTYVQHAAAMDPQLVLRIAEGMHAHDAMDHLPEVKVPALVIVGGKDPFSPTRLGHDMVDAMPSAILRTVPDGTHGTILEFPETVNELVLDFLDALA
;
A
#
# COMPACT_ATOMS: atom_id res chain seq x y z
N VAL A 1 -19.09 16.99 -15.67
CA VAL A 1 -18.31 16.48 -14.53
C VAL A 1 -16.89 16.32 -15.04
N PRO A 2 -15.86 16.91 -14.40
CA PRO A 2 -14.49 16.71 -14.83
C PRO A 2 -14.14 15.23 -14.77
N ALA A 3 -13.35 14.76 -15.73
CA ALA A 3 -12.87 13.38 -15.75
C ALA A 3 -12.02 13.13 -14.47
N LEU A 4 -12.26 12.01 -13.78
CA LEU A 4 -11.44 11.62 -12.64
C LEU A 4 -10.01 11.31 -13.10
N PRO A 5 -8.99 11.60 -12.26
CA PRO A 5 -7.63 11.17 -12.53
C PRO A 5 -7.55 9.65 -12.75
N PRO A 6 -6.61 9.17 -13.56
CA PRO A 6 -6.42 7.74 -13.76
C PRO A 6 -6.28 7.00 -12.42
N GLY A 7 -7.01 5.91 -12.26
CA GLY A 7 -6.97 5.07 -11.06
C GLY A 7 -7.80 5.53 -9.87
N VAL A 8 -8.49 6.67 -9.96
CA VAL A 8 -9.42 7.13 -8.92
C VAL A 8 -10.82 6.62 -9.22
N ILE A 9 -11.37 5.78 -8.35
CA ILE A 9 -12.76 5.30 -8.43
C ILE A 9 -13.64 5.96 -7.37
N TRP A 10 -13.08 6.32 -6.24
CA TRP A 10 -13.78 7.05 -5.19
C TRP A 10 -13.24 8.48 -5.09
N PRO A 11 -13.99 9.50 -5.56
CA PRO A 11 -13.57 10.88 -5.44
C PRO A 11 -13.23 11.23 -3.98
N LYS A 12 -12.10 11.89 -3.78
CA LYS A 12 -11.68 12.36 -2.47
C LYS A 12 -12.33 13.71 -2.24
N ASP A 13 -13.24 13.79 -1.28
CA ASP A 13 -14.06 14.96 -0.96
C ASP A 13 -13.54 15.74 0.25
N ARG A 14 -12.49 15.22 0.90
CA ARG A 14 -11.84 15.81 2.05
C ARG A 14 -10.34 15.99 1.81
N ALA A 15 -9.73 16.90 2.56
CA ALA A 15 -8.30 17.16 2.52
C ALA A 15 -7.79 17.64 3.87
N VAL A 16 -6.55 17.27 4.19
CA VAL A 16 -5.81 17.78 5.35
C VAL A 16 -4.43 18.25 4.91
N GLN A 17 -3.86 19.19 5.63
CA GLN A 17 -2.48 19.63 5.42
C GLN A 17 -1.54 18.82 6.32
N SER A 18 -0.51 18.21 5.71
CA SER A 18 0.62 17.63 6.44
C SER A 18 1.56 18.74 6.94
N ASP A 19 2.41 18.44 7.91
CA ASP A 19 3.31 19.38 8.57
C ASP A 19 4.34 20.04 7.64
N ASP A 20 4.62 19.43 6.48
CA ASP A 20 5.53 19.92 5.45
C ASP A 20 4.82 20.59 4.25
N GLY A 21 3.51 20.88 4.40
CA GLY A 21 2.70 21.59 3.42
C GLY A 21 2.10 20.72 2.31
N ALA A 22 2.28 19.40 2.33
CA ALA A 22 1.54 18.52 1.44
C ALA A 22 0.05 18.51 1.78
N THR A 23 -0.81 18.61 0.78
CA THR A 23 -2.26 18.42 0.94
C THR A 23 -2.60 16.97 0.64
N ILE A 24 -3.09 16.27 1.65
CA ILE A 24 -3.47 14.85 1.53
C ILE A 24 -4.98 14.76 1.36
N THR A 25 -5.41 14.16 0.26
CA THR A 25 -6.83 14.01 -0.06
C THR A 25 -7.34 12.63 0.34
N TYR A 26 -8.55 12.58 0.89
CA TYR A 26 -9.16 11.36 1.39
C TYR A 26 -10.67 11.39 1.29
N THR A 27 -11.30 10.25 1.50
CA THR A 27 -12.75 10.08 1.59
C THR A 27 -13.08 8.91 2.51
N PHE A 28 -14.31 8.88 2.98
CA PHE A 28 -14.85 7.75 3.73
C PHE A 28 -15.94 7.03 2.93
N LEU A 29 -16.00 5.71 3.08
CA LEU A 29 -17.12 4.88 2.64
C LEU A 29 -17.77 4.22 3.86
N GLY A 30 -19.08 3.99 3.80
CA GLY A 30 -19.81 3.34 4.88
C GLY A 30 -20.41 4.34 5.89
N PRO A 31 -20.96 3.84 7.02
CA PRO A 31 -21.67 4.67 8.00
C PRO A 31 -20.70 5.57 8.78
N GLU A 32 -21.17 6.76 9.16
CA GLU A 32 -20.36 7.75 9.89
C GLU A 32 -19.96 7.29 11.30
N ASP A 33 -20.80 6.49 11.94
CA ASP A 33 -20.63 5.94 13.27
C ASP A 33 -19.91 4.57 13.29
N GLY A 34 -19.52 4.06 12.12
CA GLY A 34 -18.78 2.81 12.02
C GLY A 34 -17.35 2.94 12.51
N ARG A 35 -16.79 1.86 13.10
CA ARG A 35 -15.35 1.79 13.41
C ARG A 35 -14.53 2.05 12.15
N VAL A 36 -13.52 2.89 12.24
CA VAL A 36 -12.71 3.27 11.09
C VAL A 36 -11.71 2.18 10.70
N VAL A 37 -11.68 1.82 9.43
CA VAL A 37 -10.64 0.99 8.81
C VAL A 37 -9.87 1.84 7.80
N ALA A 38 -8.61 2.17 8.09
CA ALA A 38 -7.76 2.97 7.21
C ALA A 38 -6.97 2.06 6.26
N LEU A 39 -7.13 2.26 4.95
CA LEU A 39 -6.53 1.42 3.91
C LEU A 39 -5.24 2.03 3.38
N CYS A 40 -4.08 1.47 3.76
CA CYS A 40 -2.76 1.86 3.29
C CYS A 40 -2.43 1.13 1.99
N SER A 41 -2.38 1.86 0.88
CA SER A 41 -2.19 1.31 -0.46
C SER A 41 -0.76 0.84 -0.73
N GLY A 42 -0.60 -0.12 -1.64
CA GLY A 42 0.69 -0.56 -2.13
C GLY A 42 1.37 0.44 -3.08
N PHE A 43 2.61 0.15 -3.43
CA PHE A 43 3.38 0.93 -4.40
C PHE A 43 2.69 0.96 -5.76
N LEU A 44 2.44 2.16 -6.31
CA LEU A 44 1.72 2.40 -7.56
C LEU A 44 0.29 1.83 -7.60
N CYS A 45 -0.29 1.43 -6.46
CA CYS A 45 -1.63 0.88 -6.44
C CYS A 45 -2.69 1.98 -6.50
N PRO A 46 -3.58 1.98 -7.51
CA PRO A 46 -4.76 2.84 -7.55
C PRO A 46 -5.86 2.34 -6.62
N ASP A 47 -6.92 3.12 -6.46
CA ASP A 47 -8.13 2.75 -5.68
C ASP A 47 -8.72 1.38 -6.09
N THR A 48 -8.55 0.96 -7.36
CA THR A 48 -9.04 -0.34 -7.85
C THR A 48 -8.45 -1.54 -7.10
N TRP A 49 -7.36 -1.34 -6.36
CA TRP A 49 -6.81 -2.40 -5.50
C TRP A 49 -7.78 -2.76 -4.37
N TRP A 50 -8.54 -1.79 -3.89
CA TRP A 50 -9.54 -1.92 -2.84
C TRP A 50 -10.95 -2.22 -3.34
N TYR A 51 -11.11 -2.44 -4.67
CA TYR A 51 -12.40 -2.55 -5.35
C TYR A 51 -13.35 -3.56 -4.72
N HIS A 52 -12.85 -4.67 -4.21
CA HIS A 52 -13.65 -5.70 -3.57
C HIS A 52 -13.75 -5.52 -2.05
N LEU A 53 -12.65 -5.18 -1.38
CA LEU A 53 -12.57 -5.13 0.08
C LEU A 53 -13.26 -3.88 0.65
N ALA A 54 -13.01 -2.68 0.11
CA ALA A 54 -13.56 -1.46 0.68
C ALA A 54 -15.11 -1.45 0.70
N PRO A 55 -15.83 -1.84 -0.38
CA PRO A 55 -17.28 -1.96 -0.31
C PRO A 55 -17.77 -3.10 0.59
N ALA A 56 -16.97 -4.17 0.78
CA ALA A 56 -17.35 -5.26 1.69
C ALA A 56 -17.31 -4.79 3.14
N LEU A 57 -16.25 -4.10 3.54
CA LEU A 57 -16.12 -3.47 4.86
C LEU A 57 -17.25 -2.44 5.11
N ALA A 58 -17.53 -1.56 4.13
CA ALA A 58 -18.58 -0.55 4.28
C ALA A 58 -19.97 -1.19 4.45
N ARG A 59 -20.28 -2.28 3.73
CA ARG A 59 -21.53 -3.03 3.90
C ARG A 59 -21.64 -3.76 5.24
N ALA A 60 -20.49 -4.14 5.82
CA ALA A 60 -20.41 -4.76 7.14
C ALA A 60 -20.50 -3.74 8.29
N GLY A 61 -20.66 -2.43 7.98
CA GLY A 61 -20.85 -1.39 8.98
C GLY A 61 -19.58 -0.66 9.39
N TYR A 62 -18.44 -0.89 8.73
CA TYR A 62 -17.21 -0.16 8.98
C TYR A 62 -17.17 1.16 8.20
N ARG A 63 -16.54 2.18 8.78
CA ARG A 63 -16.22 3.44 8.11
C ARG A 63 -14.84 3.34 7.47
N VAL A 64 -14.78 3.17 6.15
CA VAL A 64 -13.55 2.88 5.42
C VAL A 64 -12.88 4.17 4.98
N LEU A 65 -11.67 4.44 5.49
CA LEU A 65 -10.84 5.57 5.08
C LEU A 65 -9.98 5.19 3.86
N LEU A 66 -10.15 5.91 2.77
CA LEU A 66 -9.38 5.81 1.52
C LEU A 66 -8.66 7.15 1.28
N PHE A 67 -7.36 7.13 1.15
CA PHE A 67 -6.55 8.34 0.93
C PHE A 67 -5.49 8.13 -0.15
N HIS A 68 -5.05 9.22 -0.74
CA HIS A 68 -3.93 9.21 -1.67
C HIS A 68 -2.66 9.69 -0.96
N TYR A 69 -1.56 8.95 -1.14
CA TYR A 69 -0.26 9.42 -0.66
C TYR A 69 0.15 10.72 -1.34
N ARG A 70 1.04 11.49 -0.69
CA ARG A 70 1.60 12.74 -1.21
C ARG A 70 2.11 12.60 -2.64
N GLY A 71 1.75 13.55 -3.50
CA GLY A 71 2.11 13.55 -4.92
C GLY A 71 1.40 12.52 -5.79
N ILE A 72 0.48 11.70 -5.23
CA ILE A 72 -0.26 10.69 -5.99
C ILE A 72 -1.71 11.17 -6.22
N ALA A 73 -2.17 10.99 -7.46
CA ALA A 73 -3.52 11.30 -7.93
C ALA A 73 -3.97 12.73 -7.54
N THR A 74 -4.78 12.89 -6.50
CA THR A 74 -5.35 14.18 -6.09
C THR A 74 -4.61 14.83 -4.92
N SER A 75 -3.68 14.13 -4.27
CA SER A 75 -2.83 14.70 -3.22
C SER A 75 -1.69 15.52 -3.81
N SER A 76 -1.33 16.64 -3.18
CA SER A 76 -0.27 17.51 -3.66
C SER A 76 1.12 16.98 -3.30
N LEU A 77 2.13 17.49 -4.00
CA LEU A 77 3.52 17.35 -3.56
C LEU A 77 3.75 18.20 -2.29
N PRO A 78 4.70 17.81 -1.41
CA PRO A 78 5.20 18.66 -0.33
C PRO A 78 5.99 19.85 -0.89
N ALA A 79 6.29 20.82 -0.01
CA ALA A 79 7.09 22.00 -0.38
C ALA A 79 8.51 21.60 -0.85
N SER A 80 9.12 20.64 -0.17
CA SER A 80 10.38 20.01 -0.62
C SER A 80 10.08 18.71 -1.37
N THR A 81 10.76 18.50 -2.49
CA THR A 81 10.68 17.24 -3.24
C THR A 81 11.97 16.41 -3.13
N GLU A 82 12.76 16.64 -2.10
CA GLU A 82 13.94 15.83 -1.78
C GLU A 82 13.54 14.42 -1.32
N PRO A 83 14.45 13.42 -1.37
CA PRO A 83 14.15 12.03 -1.02
C PRO A 83 13.52 11.86 0.37
N GLU A 84 13.94 12.65 1.35
CA GLU A 84 13.48 12.62 2.74
C GLU A 84 11.97 12.93 2.87
N SER A 85 11.40 13.60 1.88
CA SER A 85 9.96 13.89 1.83
C SER A 85 9.10 12.72 1.36
N PHE A 86 9.71 11.59 0.96
CA PHE A 86 9.02 10.42 0.40
C PHE A 86 9.40 9.11 1.13
N THR A 87 9.78 9.21 2.40
CA THR A 87 10.01 8.02 3.24
C THR A 87 8.69 7.39 3.70
N ILE A 88 8.74 6.15 4.14
CA ILE A 88 7.55 5.45 4.69
C ILE A 88 7.01 6.18 5.93
N GLU A 89 7.90 6.68 6.81
CA GLU A 89 7.51 7.48 7.98
C GLU A 89 6.72 8.73 7.58
N ARG A 90 7.05 9.38 6.44
CA ARG A 90 6.29 10.55 5.95
C ARG A 90 4.90 10.16 5.48
N PHE A 91 4.73 9.00 4.84
CA PHE A 91 3.40 8.49 4.47
C PHE A 91 2.58 8.12 5.71
N ALA A 92 3.22 7.57 6.74
CA ALA A 92 2.57 7.30 8.03
C ALA A 92 2.18 8.61 8.75
N SER A 93 3.02 9.65 8.68
CA SER A 93 2.71 10.97 9.23
C SER A 93 1.54 11.64 8.50
N ASP A 94 1.40 11.44 7.19
CA ASP A 94 0.23 11.89 6.42
C ASP A 94 -1.06 11.24 6.91
N LEU A 95 -1.03 9.92 7.14
CA LEU A 95 -2.19 9.22 7.72
C LEU A 95 -2.51 9.74 9.14
N ARG A 96 -1.47 9.98 9.97
CA ARG A 96 -1.67 10.59 11.28
C ARG A 96 -2.33 11.95 11.19
N ALA A 97 -1.95 12.80 10.21
CA ALA A 97 -2.59 14.10 10.03
C ALA A 97 -4.09 13.98 9.70
N ILE A 98 -4.50 12.95 8.94
CA ILE A 98 -5.92 12.64 8.71
C ILE A 98 -6.60 12.24 10.02
N VAL A 99 -5.99 11.31 10.77
CA VAL A 99 -6.52 10.78 12.04
C VAL A 99 -6.69 11.91 13.06
N ASP A 100 -5.71 12.80 13.17
CA ASP A 100 -5.75 13.96 14.04
C ASP A 100 -6.82 14.99 13.60
N GLY A 101 -6.89 15.25 12.29
CA GLY A 101 -7.85 16.21 11.73
C GLY A 101 -9.31 15.79 11.82
N GLU A 102 -9.59 14.50 11.82
CA GLU A 102 -10.93 13.90 11.95
C GLU A 102 -11.22 13.44 13.40
N ASP A 103 -10.28 13.63 14.33
CA ASP A 103 -10.35 13.19 15.74
C ASP A 103 -10.76 11.72 15.89
N LEU A 104 -10.07 10.86 15.14
CA LEU A 104 -10.37 9.42 15.08
C LEU A 104 -9.63 8.66 16.17
N ASP A 105 -10.34 7.78 16.85
CA ASP A 105 -9.81 6.80 17.80
C ASP A 105 -10.30 5.39 17.46
N ASP A 106 -9.71 4.38 18.09
CA ASP A 106 -10.09 2.95 17.95
C ASP A 106 -10.06 2.49 16.47
N ILE A 107 -9.07 2.97 15.70
CA ILE A 107 -8.95 2.69 14.27
C ILE A 107 -8.29 1.34 13.99
N VAL A 108 -8.70 0.69 12.92
CA VAL A 108 -7.98 -0.46 12.35
C VAL A 108 -7.10 0.04 11.21
N LEU A 109 -5.82 -0.30 11.24
CA LEU A 109 -4.90 -0.04 10.15
C LEU A 109 -4.76 -1.27 9.27
N LEU A 110 -5.05 -1.17 7.98
CA LEU A 110 -4.93 -2.26 7.01
C LEU A 110 -3.98 -1.86 5.88
N GLY A 111 -2.88 -2.59 5.73
CA GLY A 111 -1.86 -2.34 4.72
C GLY A 111 -1.76 -3.45 3.69
N HIS A 112 -1.62 -3.08 2.39
CA HIS A 112 -1.29 -3.99 1.31
C HIS A 112 0.07 -3.64 0.71
N SER A 113 0.94 -4.63 0.50
CA SER A 113 2.27 -4.43 -0.12
C SER A 113 3.10 -3.37 0.63
N MET A 114 3.57 -2.30 -0.04
CA MET A 114 4.20 -1.14 0.62
C MET A 114 3.33 -0.57 1.76
N GLY A 115 2.02 -0.65 1.63
CA GLY A 115 1.09 -0.19 2.67
C GLY A 115 1.24 -0.92 4.01
N VAL A 116 1.84 -2.13 4.04
CA VAL A 116 2.19 -2.81 5.30
C VAL A 116 3.29 -2.05 6.05
N GLN A 117 4.30 -1.55 5.32
CA GLN A 117 5.35 -0.70 5.91
C GLN A 117 4.73 0.60 6.48
N VAL A 118 3.87 1.27 5.69
CA VAL A 118 3.16 2.50 6.13
C VAL A 118 2.28 2.23 7.35
N MET A 119 1.56 1.11 7.36
CA MET A 119 0.71 0.68 8.47
C MET A 119 1.52 0.46 9.76
N LEU A 120 2.69 -0.19 9.68
CA LEU A 120 3.54 -0.45 10.84
C LEU A 120 4.10 0.85 11.43
N ASP A 121 4.56 1.77 10.59
CA ASP A 121 5.01 3.08 11.04
C ASP A 121 3.85 3.93 11.58
N ALA A 122 2.67 3.86 10.95
CA ALA A 122 1.48 4.54 11.46
C ALA A 122 1.06 4.01 12.83
N TYR A 123 1.14 2.68 13.05
CA TYR A 123 0.95 2.10 14.37
C TYR A 123 1.96 2.66 15.39
N HIS A 124 3.24 2.68 15.03
CA HIS A 124 4.30 3.23 15.91
C HIS A 124 4.04 4.69 16.29
N LEU A 125 3.52 5.50 15.36
CA LEU A 125 3.15 6.89 15.61
C LEU A 125 1.87 7.07 16.43
N MET A 126 0.94 6.09 16.39
CA MET A 126 -0.41 6.20 16.98
C MET A 126 -0.84 4.91 17.72
N PRO A 127 -0.01 4.32 18.60
CA PRO A 127 -0.33 3.03 19.20
C PRO A 127 -1.61 3.09 20.06
N ASN A 128 -1.87 4.22 20.72
CA ASN A 128 -3.04 4.39 21.59
C ASN A 128 -4.35 4.67 20.85
N ARG A 129 -4.28 4.99 19.55
CA ARG A 129 -5.45 5.21 18.69
C ARG A 129 -5.77 4.01 17.80
N THR A 130 -4.91 3.00 17.79
CA THR A 130 -5.03 1.82 16.94
C THR A 130 -5.59 0.63 17.72
N ALA A 131 -6.72 0.11 17.25
CA ALA A 131 -7.39 -1.07 17.83
C ALA A 131 -6.81 -2.39 17.32
N ALA A 132 -6.43 -2.44 16.05
CA ALA A 132 -5.89 -3.63 15.40
C ALA A 132 -5.11 -3.28 14.13
N VAL A 133 -4.29 -4.23 13.66
CA VAL A 133 -3.57 -4.11 12.39
C VAL A 133 -3.82 -5.32 11.49
N VAL A 134 -3.90 -5.09 10.17
CA VAL A 134 -4.04 -6.14 9.17
C VAL A 134 -2.97 -5.97 8.09
N ALA A 135 -2.02 -6.90 8.03
CA ALA A 135 -0.97 -6.95 7.01
C ALA A 135 -1.39 -7.90 5.89
N LEU A 136 -1.55 -7.38 4.68
CA LEU A 136 -2.00 -8.15 3.51
C LEU A 136 -0.93 -8.17 2.43
N THR A 137 -0.35 -9.35 2.17
CA THR A 137 0.66 -9.59 1.11
C THR A 137 1.69 -8.47 1.00
N GLY A 138 2.33 -8.12 2.11
CA GLY A 138 3.32 -7.02 2.16
C GLY A 138 4.49 -7.33 3.07
N PRO A 139 5.68 -6.76 2.77
CA PRO A 139 6.86 -6.91 3.59
C PRO A 139 6.88 -5.88 4.73
N TYR A 140 7.50 -6.22 5.85
CA TYR A 140 7.81 -5.28 6.93
C TYR A 140 9.09 -4.47 6.68
N ALA A 141 9.87 -4.86 5.67
CA ALA A 141 11.15 -4.23 5.34
C ALA A 141 11.33 -4.11 3.82
N SER A 142 12.51 -3.67 3.39
CA SER A 142 12.86 -3.51 1.98
C SER A 142 12.48 -4.72 1.12
N PRO A 143 11.59 -4.56 0.12
CA PRO A 143 11.21 -5.67 -0.75
C PRO A 143 12.37 -6.21 -1.59
N VAL A 144 13.37 -5.39 -1.89
CA VAL A 144 14.55 -5.84 -2.66
C VAL A 144 15.43 -6.78 -1.84
N ARG A 145 15.51 -6.56 -0.50
CA ARG A 145 16.25 -7.46 0.41
C ARG A 145 15.50 -8.76 0.65
N THR A 146 14.18 -8.73 0.59
CA THR A 146 13.31 -9.88 0.89
C THR A 146 12.92 -10.69 -0.35
N LEU A 147 12.91 -10.05 -1.53
CA LEU A 147 12.57 -10.66 -2.82
C LEU A 147 13.56 -11.77 -3.15
N TYR A 148 13.08 -13.00 -3.27
CA TYR A 148 13.86 -14.21 -3.59
C TYR A 148 15.07 -14.48 -2.68
N GLY A 149 15.34 -13.67 -1.64
CA GLY A 149 16.52 -13.81 -0.79
C GLY A 149 17.86 -13.66 -1.52
N ARG A 150 17.89 -12.98 -2.66
CA ARG A 150 19.06 -12.85 -3.55
C ARG A 150 19.74 -11.51 -3.35
N ARG A 151 20.93 -11.52 -2.80
CA ARG A 151 21.77 -10.31 -2.62
C ARG A 151 22.11 -9.61 -3.94
N GLU A 152 22.18 -10.36 -5.04
CA GLU A 152 22.47 -9.84 -6.37
C GLU A 152 21.41 -8.86 -6.85
N LEU A 153 20.15 -9.04 -6.45
CA LEU A 153 19.06 -8.12 -6.78
C LEU A 153 19.24 -6.75 -6.12
N THR A 154 19.86 -6.70 -4.94
CA THR A 154 20.19 -5.43 -4.28
C THR A 154 21.23 -4.64 -5.09
N TYR A 155 22.28 -5.29 -5.58
CA TYR A 155 23.26 -4.62 -6.45
C TYR A 155 22.64 -4.15 -7.76
N LEU A 156 21.83 -5.00 -8.40
CA LEU A 156 21.11 -4.61 -9.62
C LEU A 156 20.20 -3.39 -9.38
N TYR A 157 19.45 -3.40 -8.28
CA TYR A 157 18.63 -2.27 -7.89
C TYR A 157 19.45 -0.98 -7.76
N GLU A 158 20.57 -1.00 -7.06
CA GLU A 158 21.44 0.17 -6.88
C GLU A 158 21.98 0.72 -8.22
N VAL A 159 22.40 -0.16 -9.13
CA VAL A 159 22.86 0.24 -10.47
C VAL A 159 21.71 0.88 -11.28
N VAL A 160 20.53 0.26 -11.28
CA VAL A 160 19.34 0.79 -11.98
C VAL A 160 18.92 2.12 -11.37
N ARG A 161 18.85 2.21 -10.05
CA ARG A 161 18.51 3.44 -9.31
C ARG A 161 19.44 4.60 -9.67
N LEU A 162 20.75 4.35 -9.63
CA LEU A 162 21.76 5.35 -10.00
C LEU A 162 21.60 5.78 -11.46
N GLY A 163 21.41 4.82 -12.38
CA GLY A 163 21.17 5.12 -13.80
C GLY A 163 19.92 6.00 -14.01
N LEU A 164 18.82 5.70 -13.32
CA LEU A 164 17.59 6.49 -13.39
C LEU A 164 17.77 7.90 -12.80
N ARG A 165 18.49 8.03 -11.68
CA ARG A 165 18.81 9.34 -11.07
C ARG A 165 19.65 10.23 -11.98
N LEU A 166 20.59 9.65 -12.72
CA LEU A 166 21.49 10.36 -13.64
C LEU A 166 20.84 10.66 -15.00
N THR A 167 19.68 10.05 -15.27
CA THR A 167 18.98 10.26 -16.54
C THR A 167 18.31 11.64 -16.57
N TYR A 168 18.52 12.39 -17.65
CA TYR A 168 17.89 13.69 -17.87
C TYR A 168 16.36 13.57 -17.78
N PRO A 169 15.68 14.36 -16.90
CA PRO A 169 14.27 14.17 -16.59
C PRO A 169 13.30 14.07 -17.76
N PRO A 170 13.41 14.87 -18.83
CA PRO A 170 12.57 14.71 -20.02
C PRO A 170 12.75 13.36 -20.73
N LEU A 171 13.97 12.82 -20.79
CA LEU A 171 14.22 11.50 -21.37
C LEU A 171 13.64 10.39 -20.49
N LEU A 172 13.76 10.52 -19.18
CA LEU A 172 13.16 9.60 -18.22
C LEU A 172 11.63 9.55 -18.38
N ARG A 173 10.98 10.73 -18.47
CA ARG A 173 9.52 10.81 -18.70
C ARG A 173 9.11 10.23 -20.05
N ALA A 174 9.88 10.49 -21.11
CA ALA A 174 9.60 9.93 -22.43
C ALA A 174 9.74 8.40 -22.44
N GLY A 175 10.83 7.88 -21.86
CA GLY A 175 11.07 6.45 -21.72
C GLY A 175 9.99 5.76 -20.88
N TRP A 176 9.59 6.36 -19.76
CA TRP A 176 8.49 5.89 -18.89
C TRP A 176 7.19 5.73 -19.68
N ARG A 177 6.74 6.79 -20.34
CA ARG A 177 5.52 6.76 -21.16
C ARG A 177 5.57 5.73 -22.29
N LEU A 178 6.74 5.61 -22.94
CA LEU A 178 6.93 4.62 -24.00
C LEU A 178 6.88 3.18 -23.44
N ALA A 179 7.54 2.93 -22.31
CA ALA A 179 7.52 1.63 -21.66
C ALA A 179 6.08 1.20 -21.33
N TRP A 180 5.30 2.05 -20.64
CA TRP A 180 3.91 1.75 -20.29
C TRP A 180 2.98 1.57 -21.50
N LYS A 181 3.28 2.17 -22.65
CA LYS A 181 2.51 1.99 -23.89
C LYS A 181 2.89 0.73 -24.69
N ARG A 182 4.12 0.27 -24.56
CA ARG A 182 4.68 -0.76 -25.47
C ARG A 182 4.90 -2.10 -24.80
N LEU A 183 5.13 -2.13 -23.48
CA LEU A 183 5.37 -3.38 -22.78
C LEU A 183 4.06 -4.13 -22.49
N PRO A 184 4.03 -5.44 -22.63
CA PRO A 184 2.87 -6.26 -22.31
C PRO A 184 2.75 -6.46 -20.77
N PHE A 185 2.38 -5.39 -20.04
CA PHE A 185 2.37 -5.40 -18.57
C PHE A 185 1.51 -6.49 -17.96
N LEU A 186 0.40 -6.87 -18.58
CA LEU A 186 -0.41 -8.00 -18.10
C LEU A 186 0.39 -9.30 -18.14
N ALA A 187 1.08 -9.57 -19.25
CA ALA A 187 1.89 -10.78 -19.39
C ALA A 187 3.11 -10.75 -18.46
N ILE A 188 3.78 -9.61 -18.34
CA ILE A 188 4.91 -9.43 -17.41
C ILE A 188 4.43 -9.61 -15.97
N GLY A 189 3.36 -8.94 -15.55
CA GLY A 189 2.80 -9.01 -14.22
C GLY A 189 2.40 -10.45 -13.84
N ARG A 190 1.82 -11.21 -14.78
CA ARG A 190 1.53 -12.64 -14.58
C ARG A 190 2.81 -13.48 -14.47
N ALA A 191 3.81 -13.22 -15.31
CA ALA A 191 5.08 -13.95 -15.28
C ALA A 191 5.84 -13.75 -13.96
N VAL A 192 5.86 -12.53 -13.43
CA VAL A 192 6.48 -12.20 -12.13
C VAL A 192 5.54 -12.42 -10.93
N ARG A 193 4.31 -12.89 -11.16
CA ARG A 193 3.29 -13.14 -10.12
C ARG A 193 2.90 -11.89 -9.30
N ALA A 194 2.99 -10.71 -9.92
CA ALA A 194 2.37 -9.50 -9.40
C ALA A 194 0.83 -9.59 -9.48
N PHE A 195 0.35 -10.26 -10.53
CA PHE A 195 -1.06 -10.59 -10.77
C PHE A 195 -1.17 -12.06 -11.14
N GLY A 196 -2.15 -12.74 -10.62
CA GLY A 196 -2.45 -14.10 -11.05
C GLY A 196 -3.50 -14.17 -12.15
N PRO A 197 -3.83 -15.39 -12.60
CA PRO A 197 -4.74 -15.62 -13.73
C PRO A 197 -6.19 -15.17 -13.44
N ARG A 198 -6.57 -15.04 -12.18
CA ARG A 198 -7.92 -14.63 -11.76
C ARG A 198 -8.11 -13.12 -11.73
N THR A 199 -7.03 -12.32 -11.79
CA THR A 199 -7.13 -10.86 -11.80
C THR A 199 -7.79 -10.35 -13.08
N SER A 200 -8.81 -9.52 -12.94
CA SER A 200 -9.53 -8.90 -14.06
C SER A 200 -8.59 -8.03 -14.91
N GLU A 201 -8.66 -8.19 -16.24
CA GLU A 201 -7.89 -7.37 -17.18
C GLU A 201 -8.26 -5.88 -17.08
N ALA A 202 -9.51 -5.55 -16.74
CA ALA A 202 -9.94 -4.18 -16.53
C ALA A 202 -9.21 -3.54 -15.33
N ILE A 203 -9.03 -4.27 -14.23
CA ILE A 203 -8.28 -3.80 -13.06
C ILE A 203 -6.81 -3.58 -13.42
N VAL A 204 -6.19 -4.54 -14.12
CA VAL A 204 -4.79 -4.39 -14.57
C VAL A 204 -4.64 -3.22 -15.54
N SER A 205 -5.59 -3.01 -16.46
CA SER A 205 -5.60 -1.85 -17.35
C SER A 205 -5.64 -0.52 -16.59
N THR A 206 -6.47 -0.43 -15.54
CA THR A 206 -6.54 0.77 -14.69
C THR A 206 -5.23 0.99 -13.92
N TYR A 207 -4.61 -0.08 -13.40
CA TYR A 207 -3.28 -0.01 -12.79
C TYR A 207 -2.22 0.52 -13.77
N VAL A 208 -2.19 0.00 -14.99
CA VAL A 208 -1.26 0.43 -16.05
C VAL A 208 -1.47 1.91 -16.39
N GLN A 209 -2.72 2.35 -16.54
CA GLN A 209 -3.04 3.76 -16.82
C GLN A 209 -2.60 4.68 -15.67
N HIS A 210 -2.87 4.28 -14.42
CA HIS A 210 -2.46 5.03 -13.24
C HIS A 210 -0.94 5.16 -13.16
N ALA A 211 -0.21 4.05 -13.26
CA ALA A 211 1.25 4.06 -13.20
C ALA A 211 1.88 4.86 -14.36
N ALA A 212 1.30 4.76 -15.56
CA ALA A 212 1.75 5.54 -16.73
C ALA A 212 1.56 7.06 -16.57
N ALA A 213 0.56 7.48 -15.79
CA ALA A 213 0.28 8.89 -15.53
C ALA A 213 1.19 9.50 -14.46
N MET A 214 1.87 8.69 -13.64
CA MET A 214 2.75 9.17 -12.58
C MET A 214 4.07 9.75 -13.14
N ASP A 215 4.63 10.75 -12.43
CA ASP A 215 5.98 11.23 -12.73
C ASP A 215 7.01 10.17 -12.29
N PRO A 216 7.87 9.69 -13.21
CA PRO A 216 8.85 8.65 -12.88
C PRO A 216 9.89 9.09 -11.83
N GLN A 217 10.13 10.39 -11.66
CA GLN A 217 11.01 10.88 -10.58
C GLN A 217 10.34 10.70 -9.22
N LEU A 218 9.05 10.97 -9.12
CA LEU A 218 8.27 10.70 -7.90
C LEU A 218 8.25 9.19 -7.62
N VAL A 219 7.98 8.37 -8.63
CA VAL A 219 8.00 6.89 -8.50
C VAL A 219 9.35 6.40 -7.97
N LEU A 220 10.46 6.94 -8.49
CA LEU A 220 11.80 6.58 -8.03
C LEU A 220 12.01 6.95 -6.55
N ARG A 221 11.60 8.14 -6.12
CA ARG A 221 11.71 8.60 -4.72
C ARG A 221 10.90 7.73 -3.76
N ILE A 222 9.67 7.40 -4.12
CA ILE A 222 8.84 6.48 -3.32
C ILE A 222 9.50 5.09 -3.23
N ALA A 223 10.03 4.57 -4.35
CA ALA A 223 10.74 3.30 -4.37
C ALA A 223 11.99 3.33 -3.47
N GLU A 224 12.72 4.44 -3.43
CA GLU A 224 13.87 4.64 -2.56
C GLU A 224 13.47 4.65 -1.07
N GLY A 225 12.41 5.38 -0.71
CA GLY A 225 11.87 5.39 0.66
C GLY A 225 11.42 3.99 1.10
N MET A 226 10.68 3.29 0.24
CA MET A 226 10.26 1.90 0.49
C MET A 226 11.46 0.96 0.66
N HIS A 227 12.53 1.14 -0.14
CA HIS A 227 13.73 0.31 -0.06
C HIS A 227 14.58 0.60 1.18
N ALA A 228 14.63 1.83 1.65
CA ALA A 228 15.38 2.23 2.84
C ALA A 228 14.72 1.77 4.15
N HIS A 229 13.39 1.53 4.13
CA HIS A 229 12.61 1.21 5.31
C HIS A 229 12.85 -0.22 5.85
N ASP A 230 12.85 -0.35 7.17
CA ASP A 230 12.90 -1.62 7.90
C ASP A 230 12.18 -1.47 9.24
N ALA A 231 11.07 -2.17 9.42
CA ALA A 231 10.26 -2.14 10.65
C ALA A 231 10.50 -3.37 11.55
N MET A 232 11.54 -4.18 11.31
CA MET A 232 11.79 -5.40 12.09
C MET A 232 11.83 -5.11 13.61
N ASP A 233 12.52 -4.05 13.99
CA ASP A 233 12.68 -3.68 15.41
C ASP A 233 11.39 -3.13 16.03
N HIS A 234 10.41 -2.70 15.22
CA HIS A 234 9.11 -2.20 15.65
C HIS A 234 8.04 -3.29 15.78
N LEU A 235 8.23 -4.46 15.16
CA LEU A 235 7.25 -5.55 15.21
C LEU A 235 6.91 -5.99 16.64
N PRO A 236 7.88 -6.12 17.60
CA PRO A 236 7.57 -6.48 18.98
C PRO A 236 6.75 -5.42 19.74
N GLU A 237 6.67 -4.19 19.22
CA GLU A 237 5.88 -3.11 19.82
C GLU A 237 4.39 -3.18 19.43
N VAL A 238 4.03 -3.97 18.42
CA VAL A 238 2.64 -4.16 17.99
C VAL A 238 1.92 -5.06 19.01
N LYS A 239 1.25 -4.45 19.98
CA LYS A 239 0.56 -5.11 21.09
C LYS A 239 -0.91 -5.39 20.83
N VAL A 240 -1.49 -4.70 19.86
CA VAL A 240 -2.90 -4.90 19.47
C VAL A 240 -3.08 -6.20 18.67
N PRO A 241 -4.29 -6.74 18.60
CA PRO A 241 -4.58 -7.86 17.70
C PRO A 241 -4.09 -7.59 16.29
N ALA A 242 -3.43 -8.58 15.68
CA ALA A 242 -2.85 -8.46 14.36
C ALA A 242 -3.22 -9.65 13.46
N LEU A 243 -3.65 -9.37 12.24
CA LEU A 243 -3.89 -10.38 11.21
C LEU A 243 -2.84 -10.24 10.10
N VAL A 244 -2.13 -11.32 9.81
CA VAL A 244 -1.19 -11.37 8.68
C VAL A 244 -1.75 -12.33 7.63
N ILE A 245 -2.03 -11.81 6.43
CA ILE A 245 -2.51 -12.61 5.28
C ILE A 245 -1.40 -12.68 4.23
N VAL A 246 -1.02 -13.89 3.85
CA VAL A 246 0.02 -14.13 2.84
C VAL A 246 -0.51 -14.91 1.65
N GLY A 247 -0.01 -14.61 0.46
CA GLY A 247 -0.22 -15.43 -0.73
C GLY A 247 0.82 -16.53 -0.81
N GLY A 248 0.39 -17.80 -0.95
CA GLY A 248 1.31 -18.94 -0.99
C GLY A 248 2.24 -18.93 -2.22
N LYS A 249 1.89 -18.17 -3.26
CA LYS A 249 2.67 -18.01 -4.51
C LYS A 249 3.22 -16.59 -4.69
N ASP A 250 3.17 -15.74 -3.66
CA ASP A 250 3.68 -14.37 -3.71
C ASP A 250 5.22 -14.34 -3.63
N PRO A 251 5.93 -13.91 -4.69
CA PRO A 251 7.37 -13.79 -4.65
C PRO A 251 7.86 -12.45 -4.06
N PHE A 252 6.99 -11.42 -3.98
CA PHE A 252 7.34 -10.08 -3.49
C PHE A 252 7.33 -10.02 -1.96
N SER A 253 6.35 -10.69 -1.36
CA SER A 253 6.28 -10.92 0.09
C SER A 253 6.11 -12.42 0.39
N PRO A 254 7.20 -13.20 0.28
CA PRO A 254 7.16 -14.64 0.53
C PRO A 254 6.60 -14.97 1.91
N THR A 255 5.95 -16.14 2.03
CA THR A 255 5.28 -16.58 3.27
C THR A 255 6.16 -16.53 4.52
N ARG A 256 7.49 -16.68 4.37
CA ARG A 256 8.43 -16.55 5.49
C ARG A 256 8.34 -15.18 6.18
N LEU A 257 8.07 -14.08 5.42
CA LEU A 257 7.92 -12.75 6.03
C LEU A 257 6.66 -12.66 6.90
N GLY A 258 5.62 -13.40 6.53
CA GLY A 258 4.43 -13.52 7.38
C GLY A 258 4.73 -14.29 8.66
N HIS A 259 5.56 -15.32 8.61
CA HIS A 259 6.03 -16.03 9.80
C HIS A 259 6.91 -15.12 10.67
N ASP A 260 7.89 -14.41 10.07
CA ASP A 260 8.74 -13.45 10.81
C ASP A 260 7.88 -12.42 11.55
N MET A 261 6.82 -11.88 10.92
CA MET A 261 5.89 -10.94 11.56
C MET A 261 5.12 -11.57 12.72
N VAL A 262 4.56 -12.76 12.52
CA VAL A 262 3.78 -13.44 13.58
C VAL A 262 4.66 -13.89 14.74
N ASP A 263 5.89 -14.32 14.48
CA ASP A 263 6.83 -14.69 15.53
C ASP A 263 7.28 -13.48 16.37
N ALA A 264 7.30 -12.28 15.77
CA ALA A 264 7.73 -11.04 16.42
C ALA A 264 6.58 -10.28 17.10
N MET A 265 5.35 -10.32 16.56
CA MET A 265 4.19 -9.60 17.09
C MET A 265 3.39 -10.48 18.07
N PRO A 266 3.24 -10.08 19.37
CA PRO A 266 2.69 -10.96 20.43
C PRO A 266 1.27 -11.49 20.20
N SER A 267 0.42 -10.74 19.48
CA SER A 267 -1.01 -11.06 19.29
C SER A 267 -1.36 -11.30 17.81
N ALA A 268 -0.36 -11.69 17.00
CA ALA A 268 -0.57 -11.88 15.57
C ALA A 268 -1.02 -13.30 15.22
N ILE A 269 -1.90 -13.39 14.22
CA ILE A 269 -2.31 -14.65 13.60
C ILE A 269 -1.99 -14.65 12.12
N LEU A 270 -1.52 -15.79 11.60
CA LEU A 270 -1.22 -15.96 10.18
C LEU A 270 -2.38 -16.66 9.46
N ARG A 271 -2.71 -16.16 8.27
CA ARG A 271 -3.60 -16.82 7.31
C ARG A 271 -2.92 -16.90 5.95
N THR A 272 -2.97 -18.05 5.33
CA THR A 272 -2.39 -18.28 4.01
C THR A 272 -3.48 -18.51 2.98
N VAL A 273 -3.43 -17.79 1.86
CA VAL A 273 -4.20 -18.11 0.66
C VAL A 273 -3.28 -18.91 -0.27
N PRO A 274 -3.42 -20.26 -0.36
CA PRO A 274 -2.39 -21.15 -0.94
C PRO A 274 -2.01 -20.80 -2.38
N ASP A 275 -2.99 -20.43 -3.20
CA ASP A 275 -2.80 -20.11 -4.62
C ASP A 275 -2.64 -18.61 -4.88
N GLY A 276 -2.71 -17.77 -3.85
CA GLY A 276 -2.60 -16.31 -3.96
C GLY A 276 -1.20 -15.87 -4.40
N THR A 277 -1.17 -14.92 -5.34
CA THR A 277 0.05 -14.18 -5.72
C THR A 277 0.13 -12.87 -4.95
N HIS A 278 0.97 -11.92 -5.39
CA HIS A 278 1.01 -10.58 -4.77
C HIS A 278 -0.33 -9.84 -4.89
N GLY A 279 -1.11 -10.11 -5.94
CA GLY A 279 -2.47 -9.62 -6.15
C GLY A 279 -3.58 -10.43 -5.45
N THR A 280 -3.29 -11.16 -4.40
CA THR A 280 -4.24 -12.04 -3.67
C THR A 280 -5.59 -11.38 -3.39
N ILE A 281 -5.59 -10.11 -3.00
CA ILE A 281 -6.81 -9.31 -2.73
C ILE A 281 -7.74 -9.19 -3.95
N LEU A 282 -7.18 -9.24 -5.14
CA LEU A 282 -7.92 -9.15 -6.42
C LEU A 282 -8.24 -10.51 -7.01
N GLU A 283 -7.47 -11.54 -6.64
CA GLU A 283 -7.62 -12.91 -7.17
C GLU A 283 -8.57 -13.77 -6.36
N PHE A 284 -8.61 -13.53 -5.05
CA PHE A 284 -9.40 -14.28 -4.08
C PHE A 284 -10.20 -13.33 -3.18
N PRO A 285 -10.99 -12.40 -3.77
CA PRO A 285 -11.61 -11.32 -3.00
C PRO A 285 -12.58 -11.84 -1.93
N GLU A 286 -13.33 -12.90 -2.23
CA GLU A 286 -14.27 -13.49 -1.26
C GLU A 286 -13.51 -14.02 -0.04
N THR A 287 -12.43 -14.80 -0.26
CA THR A 287 -11.61 -15.36 0.81
C THR A 287 -10.93 -14.26 1.65
N VAL A 288 -10.38 -13.23 0.99
CA VAL A 288 -9.72 -12.12 1.69
C VAL A 288 -10.74 -11.32 2.51
N ASN A 289 -11.90 -11.01 1.92
CA ASN A 289 -12.97 -10.28 2.60
C ASN A 289 -13.45 -11.06 3.85
N GLU A 290 -13.68 -12.37 3.72
CA GLU A 290 -14.08 -13.25 4.81
C GLU A 290 -13.03 -13.26 5.93
N LEU A 291 -11.77 -13.50 5.60
CA LEU A 291 -10.68 -13.51 6.60
C LEU A 291 -10.54 -12.17 7.35
N VAL A 292 -10.72 -11.05 6.65
CA VAL A 292 -10.64 -9.72 7.27
C VAL A 292 -11.88 -9.47 8.13
N LEU A 293 -13.08 -9.75 7.65
CA LEU A 293 -14.33 -9.53 8.38
C LEU A 293 -14.40 -10.43 9.63
N ASP A 294 -14.10 -11.71 9.52
CA ASP A 294 -14.07 -12.64 10.66
C ASP A 294 -13.09 -12.16 11.76
N PHE A 295 -11.92 -11.63 11.33
CA PHE A 295 -10.96 -11.06 12.29
C PHE A 295 -11.50 -9.81 12.97
N LEU A 296 -12.12 -8.89 12.22
CA LEU A 296 -12.67 -7.66 12.76
C LEU A 296 -13.88 -7.91 13.67
N ASP A 297 -14.75 -8.88 13.33
CA ASP A 297 -15.90 -9.26 14.13
C ASP A 297 -15.47 -9.87 15.48
N ALA A 298 -14.30 -10.53 15.53
CA ALA A 298 -13.74 -11.05 16.77
C ALA A 298 -13.15 -9.97 17.70
N LEU A 299 -13.06 -8.70 17.25
CA LEU A 299 -12.60 -7.55 18.04
C LEU A 299 -13.78 -6.79 18.71
N ALA A 300 -15.03 -7.13 18.35
CA ALA A 300 -16.24 -6.44 18.78
C ALA A 300 -16.61 -6.73 20.26
#